data_b6cbca56747d04b7ed5ffd2f159b83cb
#
_entry.id   b6cbca56747d04b7ed5ffd2f159b83cb
#
_cell.length_a   1.000
_cell.length_b   1.000
_cell.length_c   1.000
_cell.angle_alpha   90.00
_cell.angle_beta   90.00
_cell.angle_gamma   90.00
#
_symmetry.space_group_name_H-M   'P 1'
#
loop_
_entity.id
_entity.type
_entity.pdbx_description
1 polymer ?
#
loop_
_entity_poly.entity_id
_entity_poly.type
_entity_poly.pdbx_seq_one_letter_code
_entity_poly.pdbx_strand_id
1 'polypeptide(L)'
;MPKATMASPRQRWSILAAVALLFVAAIFALWQTVGTTRDRVWEHIQSTGQWRVGMDASFPPFQDLDEAGLPVGFDVDLAQAIAARWGVEAQIEGLGFDGLVDAVQAGRIDSAISALPYQPERTQDVAFSDAYFEAGLVLVTPADSAAVASLNDLVGRRLAVEWGSEGDVQARLLRRRFPDLILLPSDTPQAALLAVAEGQADAALADHISALQFAAGDERVAISPQVVVSDPYVIVLPRKAPVLQARIGEALQALRADGTLDALTARWFGTPSR
;
A
#
# COMPACT_ATOMS: atom_id res chain seq x y z
N MET A 1 -21.97 71.84 0.66
CA MET A 1 -21.72 70.60 -0.05
C MET A 1 -20.24 70.54 -0.39
N PRO A 2 -19.46 69.57 0.16
CA PRO A 2 -18.03 69.48 -0.17
C PRO A 2 -17.89 68.86 -1.55
N LYS A 3 -17.08 69.48 -2.42
CA LYS A 3 -16.71 68.96 -3.75
C LYS A 3 -15.76 67.80 -3.57
N ALA A 4 -16.18 66.60 -4.04
CA ALA A 4 -15.27 65.45 -4.10
C ALA A 4 -14.16 65.74 -5.14
N THR A 5 -12.95 65.88 -4.68
CA THR A 5 -11.76 66.04 -5.50
C THR A 5 -11.46 64.72 -6.20
N MET A 6 -11.74 64.58 -7.47
CA MET A 6 -11.38 63.40 -8.27
C MET A 6 -9.85 63.38 -8.42
N ALA A 7 -9.24 62.28 -7.96
CA ALA A 7 -7.79 62.07 -8.09
C ALA A 7 -7.36 62.10 -9.57
N SER A 8 -6.24 62.76 -9.85
CA SER A 8 -5.70 62.92 -11.20
C SER A 8 -5.35 61.54 -11.83
N PRO A 9 -5.40 61.41 -13.17
CA PRO A 9 -5.11 60.12 -13.82
C PRO A 9 -3.73 59.57 -13.44
N ARG A 10 -2.72 60.43 -13.22
CA ARG A 10 -1.39 60.02 -12.76
C ARG A 10 -1.42 59.40 -11.36
N GLN A 11 -2.25 59.93 -10.47
CA GLN A 11 -2.43 59.42 -9.10
C GLN A 11 -3.13 58.07 -9.06
N ARG A 12 -4.03 57.80 -10.00
CA ARG A 12 -4.70 56.51 -10.17
C ARG A 12 -3.76 55.42 -10.67
N TRP A 13 -2.88 55.77 -11.61
CA TRP A 13 -1.85 54.85 -12.10
C TRP A 13 -0.81 54.50 -11.06
N SER A 14 -0.38 55.45 -10.20
CA SER A 14 0.55 55.17 -9.11
C SER A 14 -0.08 54.32 -7.99
N ILE A 15 -1.36 54.44 -7.72
CA ILE A 15 -2.10 53.60 -6.77
C ILE A 15 -2.24 52.19 -7.31
N LEU A 16 -2.58 52.01 -8.59
CA LEU A 16 -2.67 50.68 -9.24
C LEU A 16 -1.32 49.96 -9.28
N ALA A 17 -0.23 50.69 -9.57
CA ALA A 17 1.12 50.14 -9.56
C ALA A 17 1.55 49.69 -8.14
N ALA A 18 1.22 50.49 -7.11
CA ALA A 18 1.51 50.13 -5.72
C ALA A 18 0.71 48.90 -5.25
N VAL A 19 -0.56 48.78 -5.63
CA VAL A 19 -1.40 47.60 -5.34
C VAL A 19 -0.88 46.37 -6.06
N ALA A 20 -0.48 46.49 -7.33
CA ALA A 20 0.10 45.37 -8.08
C ALA A 20 1.44 44.90 -7.46
N LEU A 21 2.31 45.84 -7.01
CA LEU A 21 3.54 45.50 -6.31
C LEU A 21 3.30 44.80 -4.97
N LEU A 22 2.30 45.27 -4.20
CA LEU A 22 1.90 44.60 -2.96
C LEU A 22 1.35 43.20 -3.19
N PHE A 23 0.59 43.01 -4.29
CA PHE A 23 0.05 41.71 -4.67
C PHE A 23 1.14 40.73 -5.08
N VAL A 24 2.14 41.19 -5.88
CA VAL A 24 3.31 40.41 -6.25
C VAL A 24 4.16 40.08 -5.02
N ALA A 25 4.38 41.04 -4.11
CA ALA A 25 5.11 40.83 -2.86
C ALA A 25 4.35 39.84 -1.93
N ALA A 26 3.03 39.90 -1.86
CA ALA A 26 2.21 38.97 -1.10
C ALA A 26 2.24 37.55 -1.70
N ILE A 27 2.19 37.43 -3.04
CA ILE A 27 2.34 36.12 -3.73
C ILE A 27 3.74 35.58 -3.51
N PHE A 28 4.78 36.42 -3.58
CA PHE A 28 6.18 36.03 -3.32
C PHE A 28 6.38 35.63 -1.86
N ALA A 29 5.80 36.34 -0.90
CA ALA A 29 5.83 35.99 0.51
C ALA A 29 5.06 34.69 0.78
N LEU A 30 3.89 34.50 0.13
CA LEU A 30 3.14 33.24 0.18
C LEU A 30 3.94 32.06 -0.42
N TRP A 31 4.65 32.31 -1.52
CA TRP A 31 5.57 31.34 -2.12
C TRP A 31 6.73 30.98 -1.19
N GLN A 32 7.28 31.95 -0.45
CA GLN A 32 8.33 31.70 0.54
C GLN A 32 7.80 31.01 1.80
N THR A 33 6.53 31.19 2.18
CA THR A 33 5.91 30.49 3.32
C THR A 33 5.36 29.10 2.96
N VAL A 34 5.02 28.84 1.69
CA VAL A 34 4.71 27.52 1.14
C VAL A 34 6.01 26.75 0.82
N GLY A 35 7.15 27.43 0.79
CA GLY A 35 8.45 26.84 0.51
C GLY A 35 9.13 26.29 1.76
N THR A 36 9.44 25.01 1.69
CA THR A 36 10.39 24.25 2.50
C THR A 36 10.02 24.05 3.97
N THR A 37 9.02 23.23 4.24
CA THR A 37 9.09 22.41 5.45
C THR A 37 10.38 21.60 5.36
N ARG A 38 11.36 22.02 6.18
CA ARG A 38 12.68 21.37 6.22
C ARG A 38 12.47 19.94 6.70
N ASP A 39 12.56 18.99 5.78
CA ASP A 39 12.46 17.55 6.07
C ASP A 39 13.87 17.03 6.33
N ARG A 40 14.23 16.97 7.62
CA ARG A 40 15.56 16.54 8.05
C ARG A 40 15.85 15.10 7.65
N VAL A 41 14.82 14.25 7.56
CA VAL A 41 15.00 12.84 7.18
C VAL A 41 15.37 12.76 5.71
N TRP A 42 14.62 13.46 4.84
CA TRP A 42 14.93 13.51 3.41
C TRP A 42 16.30 14.16 3.13
N GLU A 43 16.61 15.29 3.81
CA GLU A 43 17.92 15.94 3.70
C GLU A 43 19.06 14.97 4.11
N HIS A 44 18.86 14.18 5.17
CA HIS A 44 19.81 13.15 5.63
C HIS A 44 20.02 12.08 4.56
N ILE A 45 18.94 11.48 4.04
CA ILE A 45 19.00 10.48 2.97
C ILE A 45 19.78 11.01 1.77
N GLN A 46 19.48 12.23 1.31
CA GLN A 46 20.16 12.83 0.16
C GLN A 46 21.64 13.15 0.43
N SER A 47 21.99 13.55 1.64
CA SER A 47 23.37 13.91 1.99
C SER A 47 24.27 12.70 2.22
N THR A 48 23.71 11.61 2.74
CA THR A 48 24.46 10.36 3.01
C THR A 48 24.43 9.39 1.82
N GLY A 49 23.44 9.52 0.93
CA GLY A 49 23.17 8.54 -0.12
C GLY A 49 22.59 7.22 0.42
N GLN A 50 22.10 7.18 1.66
CA GLN A 50 21.58 5.99 2.33
C GLN A 50 20.18 6.23 2.89
N TRP A 51 19.29 5.28 2.68
CA TRP A 51 17.95 5.23 3.25
C TRP A 51 17.83 4.03 4.18
N ARG A 52 17.70 4.29 5.50
CA ARG A 52 17.62 3.25 6.53
C ARG A 52 16.19 2.71 6.61
N VAL A 53 16.02 1.44 6.25
CA VAL A 53 14.71 0.76 6.21
C VAL A 53 14.69 -0.38 7.21
N GLY A 54 13.80 -0.28 8.21
CA GLY A 54 13.61 -1.35 9.19
C GLY A 54 12.70 -2.46 8.67
N MET A 55 13.08 -3.71 8.91
CA MET A 55 12.33 -4.91 8.55
C MET A 55 12.49 -6.00 9.62
N ASP A 56 11.45 -6.85 9.76
CA ASP A 56 11.52 -8.11 10.52
C ASP A 56 11.62 -9.27 9.51
N ALA A 57 12.78 -9.90 9.43
CA ALA A 57 13.05 -10.98 8.47
C ALA A 57 12.47 -12.34 8.95
N SER A 58 11.17 -12.37 9.31
CA SER A 58 10.48 -13.57 9.82
C SER A 58 9.16 -13.88 9.11
N PHE A 59 8.87 -13.19 7.99
CA PHE A 59 7.59 -13.32 7.28
C PHE A 59 7.79 -13.52 5.76
N PRO A 60 8.29 -14.70 5.32
CA PRO A 60 8.40 -15.01 3.90
C PRO A 60 7.01 -15.10 3.23
N PRO A 61 6.88 -14.71 1.96
CA PRO A 61 7.92 -14.25 1.04
C PRO A 61 8.20 -12.73 1.08
N PHE A 62 7.64 -11.99 2.05
CA PHE A 62 7.87 -10.55 2.17
C PHE A 62 9.29 -10.24 2.66
N GLN A 63 9.71 -10.88 3.75
CA GLN A 63 11.06 -10.73 4.31
C GLN A 63 11.54 -12.06 4.88
N ASP A 64 12.78 -12.40 4.58
CA ASP A 64 13.50 -13.58 5.07
C ASP A 64 15.00 -13.29 5.07
N LEU A 65 15.79 -14.22 5.58
CA LEU A 65 17.23 -14.24 5.44
C LEU A 65 17.64 -15.38 4.50
N ASP A 66 18.54 -15.09 3.58
CA ASP A 66 19.15 -16.12 2.75
C ASP A 66 20.14 -16.99 3.55
N GLU A 67 20.77 -17.97 2.90
CA GLU A 67 21.75 -18.86 3.51
C GLU A 67 22.99 -18.11 4.04
N ALA A 68 23.27 -16.92 3.54
CA ALA A 68 24.36 -16.05 4.00
C ALA A 68 23.93 -15.11 5.15
N GLY A 69 22.64 -15.15 5.55
CA GLY A 69 22.07 -14.26 6.55
C GLY A 69 21.75 -12.84 6.01
N LEU A 70 21.68 -12.67 4.68
CA LEU A 70 21.33 -11.40 4.07
C LEU A 70 19.80 -11.30 3.90
N PRO A 71 19.21 -10.09 4.09
CA PRO A 71 17.78 -9.91 3.92
C PRO A 71 17.37 -10.07 2.45
N VAL A 72 16.34 -10.87 2.23
CA VAL A 72 15.71 -11.14 0.94
C VAL A 72 14.20 -11.09 1.07
N GLY A 73 13.47 -10.86 -0.02
CA GLY A 73 12.02 -10.86 -0.02
C GLY A 73 11.43 -9.74 -0.84
N PHE A 74 10.10 -9.76 -0.97
CA PHE A 74 9.34 -8.76 -1.70
C PHE A 74 9.60 -7.34 -1.18
N ASP A 75 9.56 -7.15 0.15
CA ASP A 75 9.76 -5.84 0.79
C ASP A 75 11.20 -5.33 0.65
N VAL A 76 12.18 -6.24 0.64
CA VAL A 76 13.60 -5.92 0.39
C VAL A 76 13.77 -5.40 -1.03
N ASP A 77 13.23 -6.13 -2.03
CA ASP A 77 13.28 -5.72 -3.43
C ASP A 77 12.50 -4.41 -3.67
N LEU A 78 11.36 -4.23 -2.99
CA LEU A 78 10.59 -2.98 -3.05
C LEU A 78 11.41 -1.80 -2.53
N ALA A 79 12.07 -1.95 -1.36
CA ALA A 79 12.93 -0.91 -0.80
C ALA A 79 14.08 -0.56 -1.75
N GLN A 80 14.73 -1.57 -2.33
CA GLN A 80 15.79 -1.37 -3.32
C GLN A 80 15.29 -0.65 -4.58
N ALA A 81 14.10 -1.02 -5.08
CA ALA A 81 13.50 -0.39 -6.25
C ALA A 81 13.14 1.09 -6.00
N ILE A 82 12.65 1.43 -4.80
CA ILE A 82 12.39 2.82 -4.39
C ILE A 82 13.69 3.60 -4.27
N ALA A 83 14.70 3.07 -3.58
CA ALA A 83 16.00 3.71 -3.38
C ALA A 83 16.71 3.99 -4.71
N ALA A 84 16.65 3.05 -5.65
CA ALA A 84 17.22 3.19 -6.98
C ALA A 84 16.64 4.40 -7.74
N ARG A 85 15.34 4.71 -7.57
CA ARG A 85 14.71 5.90 -8.18
C ARG A 85 15.21 7.21 -7.59
N TRP A 86 15.69 7.19 -6.37
CA TRP A 86 16.26 8.36 -5.70
C TRP A 86 17.77 8.48 -5.92
N GLY A 87 18.42 7.46 -6.51
CA GLY A 87 19.87 7.40 -6.66
C GLY A 87 20.60 7.21 -5.35
N VAL A 88 19.98 6.51 -4.38
CA VAL A 88 20.54 6.20 -3.06
C VAL A 88 20.51 4.68 -2.83
N GLU A 89 21.14 4.22 -1.75
CA GLU A 89 21.15 2.83 -1.32
C GLU A 89 20.12 2.58 -0.21
N ALA A 90 19.33 1.49 -0.31
CA ALA A 90 18.48 1.04 0.79
C ALA A 90 19.32 0.22 1.78
N GLN A 91 19.53 0.75 2.98
CA GLN A 91 20.18 0.06 4.08
C GLN A 91 19.12 -0.66 4.92
N ILE A 92 19.07 -2.00 4.82
CA ILE A 92 18.09 -2.80 5.55
C ILE A 92 18.58 -3.03 6.97
N GLU A 93 17.74 -2.63 7.95
CA GLU A 93 17.99 -2.77 9.38
C GLU A 93 17.06 -3.84 9.96
N GLY A 94 17.62 -4.96 10.39
CA GLY A 94 16.87 -6.06 11.03
C GLY A 94 16.40 -5.66 12.42
N LEU A 95 15.07 -5.61 12.62
CA LEU A 95 14.41 -5.25 13.87
C LEU A 95 13.21 -6.18 14.09
N GLY A 96 12.88 -6.48 15.35
CA GLY A 96 11.64 -7.22 15.63
C GLY A 96 10.41 -6.39 15.29
N PHE A 97 9.36 -7.06 14.78
CA PHE A 97 8.14 -6.47 14.24
C PHE A 97 7.51 -5.41 15.18
N ASP A 98 7.34 -5.75 16.46
CA ASP A 98 6.74 -4.87 17.46
C ASP A 98 7.55 -3.59 17.71
N GLY A 99 8.84 -3.60 17.40
CA GLY A 99 9.74 -2.47 17.60
C GLY A 99 9.85 -1.52 16.41
N LEU A 100 9.32 -1.87 15.23
CA LEU A 100 9.51 -1.12 13.98
C LEU A 100 8.93 0.29 14.04
N VAL A 101 7.69 0.43 14.48
CA VAL A 101 7.02 1.74 14.56
C VAL A 101 7.71 2.66 15.56
N ASP A 102 8.13 2.13 16.71
CA ASP A 102 8.87 2.88 17.73
C ASP A 102 10.26 3.28 17.24
N ALA A 103 10.90 2.46 16.39
CA ALA A 103 12.19 2.78 15.77
C ALA A 103 12.06 3.95 14.77
N VAL A 104 10.96 4.01 14.00
CA VAL A 104 10.64 5.15 13.12
C VAL A 104 10.41 6.42 13.94
N GLN A 105 9.61 6.35 15.00
CA GLN A 105 9.34 7.49 15.88
C GLN A 105 10.60 8.04 16.53
N ALA A 106 11.48 7.14 16.98
CA ALA A 106 12.75 7.51 17.61
C ALA A 106 13.82 7.99 16.62
N GLY A 107 13.57 7.91 15.29
CA GLY A 107 14.54 8.28 14.25
C GLY A 107 15.73 7.32 14.14
N ARG A 108 15.62 6.12 14.66
CA ARG A 108 16.63 5.07 14.50
C ARG A 108 16.70 4.59 13.06
N ILE A 109 15.55 4.48 12.41
CA ILE A 109 15.36 4.19 10.99
C ILE A 109 14.55 5.31 10.33
N ASP A 110 14.68 5.44 9.01
CA ASP A 110 14.00 6.49 8.24
C ASP A 110 12.58 6.05 7.83
N SER A 111 12.37 4.75 7.67
CA SER A 111 11.08 4.13 7.35
C SER A 111 11.06 2.68 7.80
N ALA A 112 9.87 2.08 7.92
CA ALA A 112 9.70 0.64 8.09
C ALA A 112 8.87 0.07 6.93
N ILE A 113 9.36 -1.03 6.32
CA ILE A 113 8.67 -1.84 5.31
C ILE A 113 8.75 -3.28 5.79
N SER A 114 7.65 -3.88 6.19
CA SER A 114 7.65 -5.20 6.82
C SER A 114 6.25 -5.82 6.83
N ALA A 115 5.57 -5.84 5.68
CA ALA A 115 4.18 -6.29 5.58
C ALA A 115 3.30 -5.64 6.68
N LEU A 116 3.55 -4.35 6.98
CA LEU A 116 2.88 -3.64 8.07
C LEU A 116 1.48 -3.24 7.62
N PRO A 117 0.43 -3.71 8.32
CA PRO A 117 -0.93 -3.31 8.01
C PRO A 117 -1.16 -1.84 8.35
N TYR A 118 -2.05 -1.17 7.60
CA TYR A 118 -2.47 0.18 7.91
C TYR A 118 -3.21 0.24 9.25
N GLN A 119 -2.71 1.06 10.17
CA GLN A 119 -3.25 1.24 11.52
C GLN A 119 -3.76 2.67 11.71
N PRO A 120 -5.05 2.96 11.46
CA PRO A 120 -5.60 4.32 11.54
C PRO A 120 -5.44 4.96 12.93
N GLU A 121 -5.43 4.17 13.99
CA GLU A 121 -5.22 4.62 15.37
C GLU A 121 -3.81 5.17 15.63
N ARG A 122 -2.81 4.79 14.81
CA ARG A 122 -1.43 5.25 14.93
C ARG A 122 -1.09 6.47 14.07
N THR A 123 -2.06 7.05 13.36
CA THR A 123 -1.84 8.22 12.49
C THR A 123 -1.44 9.50 13.24
N GLN A 124 -1.62 9.53 14.56
CA GLN A 124 -1.13 10.62 15.40
C GLN A 124 0.37 10.48 15.70
N ASP A 125 0.91 9.29 15.63
CA ASP A 125 2.28 8.93 15.98
C ASP A 125 3.20 8.92 14.77
N VAL A 126 2.74 8.31 13.67
CA VAL A 126 3.49 8.09 12.42
C VAL A 126 2.65 8.50 11.22
N ALA A 127 3.30 8.58 10.05
CA ALA A 127 2.63 8.68 8.75
C ALA A 127 2.70 7.34 8.03
N PHE A 128 1.79 7.13 7.10
CA PHE A 128 1.71 5.95 6.26
C PHE A 128 1.76 6.35 4.79
N SER A 129 2.34 5.48 3.96
CA SER A 129 2.26 5.61 2.50
C SER A 129 0.89 5.19 1.98
N ASP A 130 0.68 5.33 0.67
CA ASP A 130 -0.30 4.53 -0.05
C ASP A 130 0.05 3.04 0.12
N ALA A 131 -0.97 2.16 0.06
CA ALA A 131 -0.76 0.72 0.14
C ALA A 131 0.16 0.26 -0.99
N TYR A 132 1.14 -0.58 -0.71
CA TYR A 132 1.98 -1.18 -1.75
C TYR A 132 1.56 -2.63 -2.07
N PHE A 133 0.85 -3.27 -1.16
CA PHE A 133 0.28 -4.60 -1.31
C PHE A 133 -1.10 -4.67 -0.64
N GLU A 134 -2.02 -5.46 -1.19
CA GLU A 134 -3.32 -5.76 -0.59
C GLU A 134 -3.31 -7.21 -0.12
N ALA A 135 -3.31 -7.44 1.19
CA ALA A 135 -3.22 -8.76 1.80
C ALA A 135 -4.57 -9.37 2.19
N GLY A 136 -5.64 -8.56 2.11
CA GLY A 136 -6.96 -8.93 2.60
C GLY A 136 -7.61 -10.13 1.91
N LEU A 137 -8.90 -10.28 2.07
CA LEU A 137 -9.63 -11.43 1.52
C LEU A 137 -10.08 -11.19 0.08
N VAL A 138 -9.91 -12.20 -0.76
CA VAL A 138 -10.31 -12.22 -2.17
C VAL A 138 -11.19 -13.44 -2.47
N LEU A 139 -12.03 -13.32 -3.51
CA LEU A 139 -12.70 -14.47 -4.10
C LEU A 139 -11.78 -15.13 -5.12
N VAL A 140 -11.72 -16.46 -5.04
CA VAL A 140 -11.06 -17.31 -6.05
C VAL A 140 -12.14 -18.17 -6.69
N THR A 141 -12.14 -18.20 -8.03
CA THR A 141 -13.15 -18.88 -8.84
C THR A 141 -12.48 -19.78 -9.88
N PRO A 142 -13.19 -20.74 -10.50
CA PRO A 142 -12.65 -21.43 -11.67
C PRO A 142 -12.28 -20.43 -12.78
N ALA A 143 -11.11 -20.62 -13.40
CA ALA A 143 -10.55 -19.67 -14.38
C ALA A 143 -11.41 -19.49 -15.63
N ASP A 144 -12.15 -20.53 -16.03
CA ASP A 144 -13.02 -20.57 -17.20
C ASP A 144 -14.48 -20.21 -16.92
N SER A 145 -14.80 -19.83 -15.67
CA SER A 145 -16.17 -19.58 -15.22
C SER A 145 -16.42 -18.13 -14.85
N ALA A 146 -17.34 -17.48 -15.53
CA ALA A 146 -17.90 -16.20 -15.14
C ALA A 146 -19.10 -16.30 -14.18
N ALA A 147 -19.36 -17.49 -13.60
CA ALA A 147 -20.56 -17.74 -12.81
C ALA A 147 -20.59 -17.02 -11.46
N VAL A 148 -19.42 -16.64 -10.94
CA VAL A 148 -19.25 -15.86 -9.70
C VAL A 148 -18.29 -14.71 -9.98
N ALA A 149 -18.83 -13.56 -10.36
CA ALA A 149 -18.06 -12.33 -10.58
C ALA A 149 -18.05 -11.43 -9.35
N SER A 150 -18.99 -11.61 -8.45
CA SER A 150 -19.17 -10.80 -7.25
C SER A 150 -19.77 -11.59 -6.09
N LEU A 151 -19.75 -11.01 -4.88
CA LEU A 151 -20.40 -11.61 -3.70
C LEU A 151 -21.91 -11.85 -3.88
N ASN A 152 -22.58 -11.09 -4.73
CA ASN A 152 -24.03 -11.29 -4.96
C ASN A 152 -24.34 -12.55 -5.78
N ASP A 153 -23.36 -13.07 -6.51
CA ASP A 153 -23.50 -14.29 -7.33
C ASP A 153 -23.35 -15.57 -6.50
N LEU A 154 -23.06 -15.42 -5.19
CA LEU A 154 -22.89 -16.55 -4.26
C LEU A 154 -24.23 -17.18 -3.82
N VAL A 155 -25.38 -16.64 -4.22
CA VAL A 155 -26.70 -17.22 -3.88
C VAL A 155 -26.82 -18.64 -4.41
N GLY A 156 -27.06 -19.61 -3.52
CA GLY A 156 -27.18 -21.03 -3.86
C GLY A 156 -25.87 -21.69 -4.31
N ARG A 157 -24.73 -21.05 -4.11
CA ARG A 157 -23.41 -21.57 -4.49
C ARG A 157 -22.69 -22.25 -3.33
N ARG A 158 -21.67 -23.01 -3.66
CA ARG A 158 -20.76 -23.66 -2.72
C ARG A 158 -19.53 -22.77 -2.55
N LEU A 159 -19.29 -22.27 -1.34
CA LEU A 159 -18.16 -21.43 -0.99
C LEU A 159 -17.20 -22.18 -0.07
N ALA A 160 -16.00 -22.48 -0.56
CA ALA A 160 -14.95 -23.08 0.24
C ALA A 160 -14.20 -22.01 1.07
N VAL A 161 -13.85 -22.36 2.29
CA VAL A 161 -13.11 -21.49 3.24
C VAL A 161 -12.22 -22.34 4.13
N GLU A 162 -11.10 -21.79 4.57
CA GLU A 162 -10.35 -22.38 5.68
C GLU A 162 -11.12 -22.20 6.97
N TRP A 163 -11.35 -23.28 7.71
CA TRP A 163 -12.09 -23.25 8.95
C TRP A 163 -11.36 -22.46 10.04
N GLY A 164 -12.10 -21.54 10.71
CA GLY A 164 -11.55 -20.69 11.77
C GLY A 164 -10.74 -19.48 11.28
N SER A 165 -10.55 -19.31 9.96
CA SER A 165 -9.90 -18.13 9.37
C SER A 165 -10.83 -16.92 9.36
N GLU A 166 -10.28 -15.73 9.03
CA GLU A 166 -11.09 -14.54 8.75
C GLU A 166 -12.04 -14.81 7.57
N GLY A 167 -11.64 -15.58 6.56
CA GLY A 167 -12.49 -16.03 5.47
C GLY A 167 -13.72 -16.80 5.94
N ASP A 168 -13.59 -17.71 6.94
CA ASP A 168 -14.70 -18.42 7.55
C ASP A 168 -15.66 -17.48 8.29
N VAL A 169 -15.10 -16.51 9.04
CA VAL A 169 -15.91 -15.49 9.72
C VAL A 169 -16.76 -14.72 8.71
N GLN A 170 -16.15 -14.22 7.64
CA GLN A 170 -16.84 -13.46 6.59
C GLN A 170 -17.84 -14.33 5.83
N ALA A 171 -17.52 -15.58 5.52
CA ALA A 171 -18.43 -16.51 4.87
C ALA A 171 -19.67 -16.79 5.72
N ARG A 172 -19.54 -16.91 7.04
CA ARG A 172 -20.69 -17.05 7.96
C ARG A 172 -21.56 -15.79 7.99
N LEU A 173 -20.96 -14.60 7.86
CA LEU A 173 -21.72 -13.34 7.71
C LEU A 173 -22.44 -13.29 6.38
N LEU A 174 -21.81 -13.70 5.27
CA LEU A 174 -22.43 -13.81 3.95
C LEU A 174 -23.59 -14.80 3.95
N ARG A 175 -23.48 -15.96 4.62
CA ARG A 175 -24.57 -16.93 4.76
C ARG A 175 -25.80 -16.38 5.50
N ARG A 176 -25.64 -15.43 6.42
CA ARG A 176 -26.79 -14.73 7.03
C ARG A 176 -27.54 -13.86 6.02
N ARG A 177 -26.81 -13.28 5.06
CA ARG A 177 -27.38 -12.48 3.96
C ARG A 177 -27.95 -13.35 2.84
N PHE A 178 -27.31 -14.51 2.57
CA PHE A 178 -27.65 -15.46 1.53
C PHE A 178 -27.89 -16.85 2.17
N PRO A 179 -29.11 -17.16 2.67
CA PRO A 179 -29.37 -18.40 3.42
C PRO A 179 -29.09 -19.68 2.64
N ASP A 180 -29.20 -19.64 1.31
CA ASP A 180 -28.93 -20.77 0.41
C ASP A 180 -27.45 -20.97 0.10
N LEU A 181 -26.54 -20.12 0.61
CA LEU A 181 -25.11 -20.28 0.47
C LEU A 181 -24.62 -21.52 1.25
N ILE A 182 -23.98 -22.44 0.54
CA ILE A 182 -23.41 -23.66 1.12
C ILE A 182 -21.96 -23.43 1.45
N LEU A 183 -21.59 -23.47 2.74
CA LEU A 183 -20.19 -23.34 3.16
C LEU A 183 -19.53 -24.71 3.17
N LEU A 184 -18.32 -24.78 2.60
CA LEU A 184 -17.45 -25.94 2.56
C LEU A 184 -16.18 -25.61 3.37
N PRO A 185 -16.16 -25.93 4.69
CA PRO A 185 -14.97 -25.68 5.50
C PRO A 185 -13.87 -26.69 5.15
N SER A 186 -12.63 -26.21 5.11
CA SER A 186 -11.41 -26.98 4.83
C SER A 186 -10.39 -26.74 5.93
N ASP A 187 -9.44 -27.66 6.11
CA ASP A 187 -8.44 -27.56 7.18
C ASP A 187 -7.32 -26.56 6.86
N THR A 188 -7.14 -26.23 5.57
CA THR A 188 -6.10 -25.30 5.10
C THR A 188 -6.63 -24.43 3.96
N PRO A 189 -6.04 -23.24 3.71
CA PRO A 189 -6.42 -22.42 2.57
C PRO A 189 -6.15 -23.13 1.23
N GLN A 190 -5.08 -23.94 1.13
CA GLN A 190 -4.76 -24.72 -0.05
C GLN A 190 -5.86 -25.75 -0.38
N ALA A 191 -6.43 -26.41 0.65
CA ALA A 191 -7.51 -27.37 0.47
C ALA A 191 -8.81 -26.68 0.00
N ALA A 192 -9.10 -25.47 0.51
CA ALA A 192 -10.22 -24.66 0.06
C ALA A 192 -10.07 -24.24 -1.41
N LEU A 193 -8.87 -23.81 -1.82
CA LEU A 193 -8.55 -23.42 -3.19
C LEU A 193 -8.57 -24.63 -4.15
N LEU A 194 -8.06 -25.79 -3.71
CA LEU A 194 -8.10 -27.02 -4.47
C LEU A 194 -9.55 -27.48 -4.74
N ALA A 195 -10.46 -27.30 -3.76
CA ALA A 195 -11.87 -27.62 -3.96
C ALA A 195 -12.50 -26.82 -5.11
N VAL A 196 -12.06 -25.59 -5.36
CA VAL A 196 -12.46 -24.79 -6.54
C VAL A 196 -11.86 -25.37 -7.81
N ALA A 197 -10.55 -25.66 -7.82
CA ALA A 197 -9.85 -26.21 -8.97
C ALA A 197 -10.44 -27.57 -9.42
N GLU A 198 -10.96 -28.36 -8.48
CA GLU A 198 -11.60 -29.67 -8.73
C GLU A 198 -13.10 -29.58 -8.98
N GLY A 199 -13.70 -28.39 -8.99
CA GLY A 199 -15.14 -28.20 -9.21
C GLY A 199 -16.04 -28.68 -8.05
N GLN A 200 -15.46 -28.93 -6.87
CA GLN A 200 -16.20 -29.26 -5.65
C GLN A 200 -16.82 -28.00 -5.02
N ALA A 201 -16.21 -26.83 -5.19
CA ALA A 201 -16.72 -25.54 -4.81
C ALA A 201 -16.89 -24.62 -6.04
N ASP A 202 -17.82 -23.68 -5.95
CA ASP A 202 -18.07 -22.70 -7.02
C ASP A 202 -17.19 -21.46 -6.85
N ALA A 203 -16.71 -21.21 -5.61
CA ALA A 203 -15.73 -20.21 -5.26
C ALA A 203 -15.04 -20.57 -3.94
N ALA A 204 -13.89 -19.93 -3.66
CA ALA A 204 -13.28 -19.89 -2.33
C ALA A 204 -13.12 -18.44 -1.86
N LEU A 205 -13.20 -18.23 -0.56
CA LEU A 205 -12.83 -16.97 0.09
C LEU A 205 -11.55 -17.22 0.89
N ALA A 206 -10.46 -16.67 0.41
CA ALA A 206 -9.13 -16.89 0.94
C ALA A 206 -8.37 -15.57 1.12
N ASP A 207 -7.32 -15.57 1.93
CA ASP A 207 -6.37 -14.47 1.96
C ASP A 207 -5.65 -14.35 0.61
N HIS A 208 -5.32 -13.12 0.24
CA HIS A 208 -4.77 -12.83 -1.08
C HIS A 208 -3.40 -13.49 -1.31
N ILE A 209 -2.60 -13.65 -0.25
CA ILE A 209 -1.27 -14.25 -0.32
C ILE A 209 -1.39 -15.73 -0.71
N SER A 210 -2.22 -16.49 0.02
CA SER A 210 -2.51 -17.90 -0.29
C SER A 210 -3.11 -18.07 -1.68
N ALA A 211 -4.01 -17.15 -2.07
CA ALA A 211 -4.62 -17.17 -3.40
C ALA A 211 -3.58 -16.96 -4.51
N LEU A 212 -2.66 -15.99 -4.37
CA LEU A 212 -1.58 -15.74 -5.33
C LEU A 212 -0.65 -16.95 -5.45
N GLN A 213 -0.19 -17.50 -4.32
CA GLN A 213 0.71 -18.66 -4.30
C GLN A 213 0.06 -19.90 -4.94
N PHE A 214 -1.23 -20.13 -4.69
CA PHE A 214 -1.94 -21.25 -5.30
C PHE A 214 -2.13 -21.06 -6.80
N ALA A 215 -2.61 -19.89 -7.22
CA ALA A 215 -2.87 -19.57 -8.63
C ALA A 215 -1.59 -19.54 -9.48
N ALA A 216 -0.42 -19.32 -8.88
CA ALA A 216 0.87 -19.43 -9.56
C ALA A 216 1.22 -20.87 -9.98
N GLY A 217 0.70 -21.86 -9.25
CA GLY A 217 0.92 -23.28 -9.52
C GLY A 217 -0.25 -24.01 -10.17
N ASP A 218 -1.42 -23.35 -10.28
CA ASP A 218 -2.64 -23.99 -10.78
C ASP A 218 -3.49 -23.04 -11.62
N GLU A 219 -3.42 -23.21 -12.93
CA GLU A 219 -4.14 -22.38 -13.92
C GLU A 219 -5.66 -22.61 -13.95
N ARG A 220 -6.19 -23.57 -13.20
CA ARG A 220 -7.62 -23.86 -13.15
C ARG A 220 -8.41 -22.86 -12.33
N VAL A 221 -7.74 -21.99 -11.56
CA VAL A 221 -8.35 -20.96 -10.74
C VAL A 221 -7.93 -19.55 -11.17
N ALA A 222 -8.81 -18.59 -10.91
CA ALA A 222 -8.57 -17.16 -11.11
C ALA A 222 -8.93 -16.37 -9.85
N ILE A 223 -8.15 -15.34 -9.55
CA ILE A 223 -8.42 -14.44 -8.44
C ILE A 223 -9.31 -13.30 -8.94
N SER A 224 -10.45 -13.08 -8.28
CA SER A 224 -11.31 -11.95 -8.58
C SER A 224 -10.59 -10.63 -8.25
N PRO A 225 -10.72 -9.59 -9.10
CA PRO A 225 -10.17 -8.28 -8.79
C PRO A 225 -10.91 -7.59 -7.64
N GLN A 226 -12.04 -8.12 -7.20
CA GLN A 226 -12.81 -7.57 -6.08
C GLN A 226 -12.21 -8.04 -4.74
N VAL A 227 -11.68 -7.09 -3.97
CA VAL A 227 -11.28 -7.30 -2.58
C VAL A 227 -12.55 -7.36 -1.72
N VAL A 228 -12.68 -8.42 -0.92
CA VAL A 228 -13.84 -8.64 -0.03
C VAL A 228 -13.63 -7.98 1.32
N VAL A 229 -12.44 -8.12 1.87
CA VAL A 229 -11.98 -7.42 3.07
C VAL A 229 -10.61 -6.85 2.75
N SER A 230 -10.43 -5.55 2.95
CA SER A 230 -9.16 -4.89 2.69
C SER A 230 -8.25 -4.96 3.91
N ASP A 231 -7.00 -5.38 3.70
CA ASP A 231 -5.90 -5.35 4.66
C ASP A 231 -4.64 -4.84 3.95
N PRO A 232 -4.55 -3.50 3.72
CA PRO A 232 -3.48 -2.92 2.94
C PRO A 232 -2.18 -2.86 3.74
N TYR A 233 -1.09 -3.37 3.15
CA TYR A 233 0.27 -3.18 3.66
C TYR A 233 0.85 -1.86 3.17
N VAL A 234 1.45 -1.12 4.11
CA VAL A 234 1.90 0.26 3.93
C VAL A 234 3.33 0.46 4.46
N ILE A 235 4.01 1.48 3.97
CA ILE A 235 5.30 1.92 4.51
C ILE A 235 5.03 2.89 5.65
N VAL A 236 5.64 2.62 6.81
CA VAL A 236 5.57 3.50 7.99
C VAL A 236 6.68 4.53 7.95
N LEU A 237 6.33 5.77 8.21
CA LEU A 237 7.17 6.96 8.04
C LEU A 237 7.11 7.87 9.27
N PRO A 238 8.16 8.66 9.53
CA PRO A 238 8.08 9.70 10.53
C PRO A 238 7.01 10.74 10.16
N ARG A 239 6.12 11.05 11.09
CA ARG A 239 5.03 12.03 10.85
C ARG A 239 5.52 13.41 10.40
N LYS A 240 6.75 13.79 10.80
CA LYS A 240 7.34 15.09 10.49
C LYS A 240 8.28 15.05 9.27
N ALA A 241 8.08 14.07 8.37
CA ALA A 241 8.84 13.88 7.14
C ALA A 241 7.95 13.98 5.88
N PRO A 242 7.30 15.12 5.61
CA PRO A 242 6.33 15.25 4.52
C PRO A 242 6.96 15.14 3.13
N VAL A 243 8.24 15.54 2.99
CA VAL A 243 8.95 15.38 1.71
C VAL A 243 9.26 13.92 1.46
N LEU A 244 9.77 13.18 2.46
CA LEU A 244 9.98 11.73 2.35
C LEU A 244 8.67 11.02 2.02
N GLN A 245 7.55 11.36 2.68
CA GLN A 245 6.24 10.79 2.38
C GLN A 245 5.82 11.03 0.93
N ALA A 246 5.98 12.26 0.42
CA ALA A 246 5.68 12.59 -0.97
C ALA A 246 6.57 11.79 -1.94
N ARG A 247 7.88 11.69 -1.68
CA ARG A 247 8.83 10.94 -2.49
C ARG A 247 8.54 9.44 -2.54
N ILE A 248 8.09 8.84 -1.43
CA ILE A 248 7.64 7.44 -1.41
C ILE A 248 6.38 7.28 -2.25
N GLY A 249 5.38 8.17 -2.11
CA GLY A 249 4.18 8.15 -2.93
C GLY A 249 4.48 8.24 -4.42
N GLU A 250 5.34 9.19 -4.84
CA GLU A 250 5.81 9.32 -6.22
C GLU A 250 6.51 8.05 -6.72
N ALA A 251 7.38 7.45 -5.89
CA ALA A 251 8.09 6.21 -6.25
C ALA A 251 7.12 5.03 -6.40
N LEU A 252 6.19 4.82 -5.47
CA LEU A 252 5.18 3.76 -5.55
C LEU A 252 4.28 3.91 -6.78
N GLN A 253 3.84 5.14 -7.10
CA GLN A 253 3.05 5.40 -8.32
C GLN A 253 3.85 5.06 -9.58
N ALA A 254 5.12 5.45 -9.62
CA ALA A 254 5.99 5.15 -10.76
C ALA A 254 6.28 3.64 -10.90
N LEU A 255 6.49 2.91 -9.79
CA LEU A 255 6.69 1.45 -9.80
C LEU A 255 5.44 0.70 -10.26
N ARG A 256 4.24 1.22 -9.98
CA ARG A 256 2.99 0.68 -10.55
C ARG A 256 2.88 0.99 -12.04
N ALA A 257 3.13 2.23 -12.43
CA ALA A 257 2.92 2.69 -13.80
C ALA A 257 3.84 1.99 -14.82
N ASP A 258 5.06 1.61 -14.41
CA ASP A 258 6.02 0.91 -15.29
C ASP A 258 6.00 -0.61 -15.13
N GLY A 259 5.10 -1.17 -14.29
CA GLY A 259 4.94 -2.61 -14.08
C GLY A 259 5.99 -3.25 -13.18
N THR A 260 6.88 -2.47 -12.55
CA THR A 260 7.90 -3.01 -11.62
C THR A 260 7.24 -3.69 -10.42
N LEU A 261 6.18 -3.09 -9.86
CA LEU A 261 5.49 -3.67 -8.70
C LEU A 261 4.80 -4.99 -9.05
N ASP A 262 4.21 -5.10 -10.25
CA ASP A 262 3.63 -6.35 -10.75
C ASP A 262 4.70 -7.43 -10.96
N ALA A 263 5.87 -7.03 -11.50
CA ALA A 263 7.00 -7.93 -11.68
C ALA A 263 7.55 -8.44 -10.33
N LEU A 264 7.62 -7.61 -9.29
CA LEU A 264 7.99 -8.02 -7.93
C LEU A 264 6.95 -9.00 -7.36
N THR A 265 5.66 -8.71 -7.53
CA THR A 265 4.58 -9.61 -7.10
C THR A 265 4.70 -10.97 -7.80
N ALA A 266 4.88 -10.97 -9.12
CA ALA A 266 5.06 -12.20 -9.89
C ALA A 266 6.31 -13.00 -9.46
N ARG A 267 7.40 -12.31 -9.12
CA ARG A 267 8.64 -12.96 -8.65
C ARG A 267 8.48 -13.68 -7.33
N TRP A 268 7.80 -13.06 -6.36
CA TRP A 268 7.76 -13.55 -4.99
C TRP A 268 6.52 -14.40 -4.66
N PHE A 269 5.41 -14.15 -5.34
CA PHE A 269 4.15 -14.88 -5.13
C PHE A 269 3.79 -15.78 -6.32
N GLY A 270 4.56 -15.70 -7.43
CA GLY A 270 4.27 -16.35 -8.68
C GLY A 270 3.39 -15.50 -9.61
N THR A 271 3.37 -15.86 -10.88
CA THR A 271 2.54 -15.19 -11.89
C THR A 271 1.18 -15.86 -11.89
N PRO A 272 0.09 -15.18 -11.47
CA PRO A 272 -1.24 -15.74 -11.64
C PRO A 272 -1.49 -15.98 -13.13
N SER A 273 -2.02 -17.14 -13.49
CA SER A 273 -2.48 -17.41 -14.83
C SER A 273 -3.57 -16.41 -15.22
N ARG A 274 -3.47 -15.87 -16.41
CA ARG A 274 -4.42 -14.88 -16.96
C ARG A 274 -5.66 -15.57 -17.51
#